data_b5017b1292b357744f011d5b81cdf666
#
_entry.id   b5017b1292b357744f011d5b81cdf666
#
_cell.length_a   1.000
_cell.length_b   1.000
_cell.length_c   1.000
_cell.angle_alpha   90.00
_cell.angle_beta   90.00
_cell.angle_gamma   90.00
#
_symmetry.space_group_name_H-M   'P 1'
#
loop_
_entity.id
_entity.type
_entity.pdbx_description
1 polymer ?
#
loop_
_entity_poly.entity_id
_entity_poly.type
_entity_poly.pdbx_seq_one_letter_code
_entity_poly.pdbx_strand_id
1 'polypeptide(L)'
;NSPAATANALLRYFANQGGGAKRNVERGLAAYRAFYDVLPMAWSEMALLIDQPYERDPAGVSFARSRATVIAQLAETFRIERLDAMVYPTMPFPAPRAVDAWPDVRTTLGYGNWLGIPEVSVPSGMGADGMPAGNISFVGLPGSDARLLALAHAYERQSRRFVAPAG
;
A
#
# COMPACT_ATOMS: atom_id res chain seq x y z
N ASN A 1 3.93 6.36 -11.06
CA ASN A 1 2.62 5.73 -11.32
C ASN A 1 1.80 6.68 -12.15
N SER A 2 1.38 6.23 -13.31
CA SER A 2 0.32 6.95 -14.01
C SER A 2 -1.04 6.55 -13.41
N PRO A 3 -2.03 7.44 -13.39
CA PRO A 3 -3.41 7.09 -13.03
C PRO A 3 -3.92 5.89 -13.83
N ALA A 4 -3.53 5.79 -15.10
CA ALA A 4 -3.87 4.67 -15.99
C ALA A 4 -3.35 3.32 -15.47
N ALA A 5 -2.13 3.23 -14.96
CA ALA A 5 -1.60 1.98 -14.40
C ALA A 5 -2.39 1.52 -13.16
N THR A 6 -2.80 2.46 -12.31
CA THR A 6 -3.67 2.18 -11.16
C THR A 6 -5.06 1.73 -11.60
N ALA A 7 -5.65 2.42 -12.56
CA ALA A 7 -6.96 2.08 -13.12
C ALA A 7 -6.96 0.68 -13.74
N ASN A 8 -5.93 0.33 -14.51
CA ASN A 8 -5.79 -1.00 -15.11
C ASN A 8 -5.63 -2.11 -14.07
N ALA A 9 -4.88 -1.87 -12.99
CA ALA A 9 -4.73 -2.83 -11.89
C ALA A 9 -6.09 -3.09 -11.20
N LEU A 10 -6.88 -2.04 -10.96
CA LEU A 10 -8.22 -2.15 -10.41
C LEU A 10 -9.20 -2.86 -11.37
N LEU A 11 -9.11 -2.59 -12.67
CA LEU A 11 -9.92 -3.29 -13.66
C LEU A 11 -9.65 -4.79 -13.68
N ARG A 12 -8.38 -5.21 -13.56
CA ARG A 12 -8.02 -6.63 -13.41
C ARG A 12 -8.60 -7.24 -12.14
N TYR A 13 -8.51 -6.53 -11.03
CA TYR A 13 -9.14 -6.97 -9.79
C TYR A 13 -10.64 -7.17 -9.98
N PHE A 14 -11.34 -6.20 -10.55
CA PHE A 14 -12.77 -6.28 -10.80
C PHE A 14 -13.16 -7.32 -11.84
N ALA A 15 -12.28 -7.65 -12.79
CA ALA A 15 -12.53 -8.72 -13.76
C ALA A 15 -12.65 -10.11 -13.10
N ASN A 16 -11.95 -10.30 -11.99
CA ASN A 16 -11.96 -11.55 -11.23
C ASN A 16 -13.10 -11.63 -10.21
N GLN A 17 -13.89 -10.56 -10.05
CA GLN A 17 -15.09 -10.56 -9.22
C GLN A 17 -16.31 -10.97 -10.07
N GLY A 18 -17.27 -11.62 -9.48
CA GLY A 18 -18.50 -12.02 -10.20
C GLY A 18 -19.16 -10.84 -10.92
N GLY A 19 -19.58 -11.01 -12.18
CA GLY A 19 -20.22 -9.99 -13.00
C GLY A 19 -19.32 -9.25 -13.98
N GLY A 20 -18.00 -9.47 -13.92
CA GLY A 20 -17.02 -8.88 -14.85
C GLY A 20 -16.64 -7.42 -14.54
N ALA A 21 -15.48 -6.99 -15.08
CA ALA A 21 -14.88 -5.70 -14.79
C ALA A 21 -15.82 -4.50 -15.08
N LYS A 22 -16.40 -4.46 -16.26
CA LYS A 22 -17.26 -3.35 -16.70
C LYS A 22 -18.41 -3.12 -15.74
N ARG A 23 -19.20 -4.17 -15.46
CA ARG A 23 -20.35 -4.09 -14.55
C ARG A 23 -19.94 -3.66 -13.14
N ASN A 24 -18.85 -4.18 -12.63
CA ASN A 24 -18.39 -3.87 -11.27
C ASN A 24 -17.89 -2.44 -11.16
N VAL A 25 -17.18 -1.93 -12.17
CA VAL A 25 -16.77 -0.52 -12.25
C VAL A 25 -17.97 0.41 -12.35
N GLU A 26 -18.94 0.12 -13.22
CA GLU A 26 -20.17 0.92 -13.37
C GLU A 26 -20.96 1.00 -12.06
N ARG A 27 -21.09 -0.12 -11.35
CA ARG A 27 -21.74 -0.14 -10.02
C ARG A 27 -20.98 0.66 -8.98
N GLY A 28 -19.65 0.55 -8.96
CA GLY A 28 -18.80 1.32 -8.06
C GLY A 28 -18.87 2.82 -8.34
N LEU A 29 -18.82 3.21 -9.60
CA LEU A 29 -19.00 4.61 -10.03
C LEU A 29 -20.38 5.18 -9.62
N ALA A 30 -21.44 4.41 -9.83
CA ALA A 30 -22.79 4.81 -9.44
C ALA A 30 -22.91 4.99 -7.91
N ALA A 31 -22.38 4.04 -7.14
CA ALA A 31 -22.35 4.12 -5.68
C ALA A 31 -21.54 5.33 -5.20
N TYR A 32 -20.37 5.59 -5.80
CA TYR A 32 -19.53 6.71 -5.42
C TYR A 32 -20.19 8.06 -5.70
N ARG A 33 -20.82 8.22 -6.88
CA ARG A 33 -21.55 9.44 -7.25
C ARG A 33 -22.76 9.74 -6.37
N ALA A 34 -23.32 8.75 -5.69
CA ALA A 34 -24.39 8.96 -4.74
C ALA A 34 -23.97 9.73 -3.47
N PHE A 35 -22.66 9.77 -3.17
CA PHE A 35 -22.13 10.39 -1.96
C PHE A 35 -21.14 11.53 -2.20
N TYR A 36 -20.57 11.65 -3.40
CA TYR A 36 -19.52 12.62 -3.71
C TYR A 36 -19.72 13.30 -5.04
N ASP A 37 -19.58 14.61 -5.07
CA ASP A 37 -19.74 15.42 -6.28
C ASP A 37 -18.55 15.26 -7.24
N VAL A 38 -17.39 14.89 -6.73
CA VAL A 38 -16.14 14.72 -7.51
C VAL A 38 -15.64 13.29 -7.41
N LEU A 39 -15.46 12.65 -8.54
CA LEU A 39 -14.85 11.33 -8.60
C LEU A 39 -13.33 11.43 -8.44
N PRO A 40 -12.70 10.53 -7.66
CA PRO A 40 -11.26 10.40 -7.69
C PRO A 40 -10.76 10.13 -9.12
N MET A 41 -9.61 10.70 -9.47
CA MET A 41 -9.02 10.57 -10.82
C MET A 41 -8.89 9.10 -11.26
N ALA A 42 -8.54 8.19 -10.35
CA ALA A 42 -8.44 6.77 -10.66
C ALA A 42 -9.76 6.15 -11.17
N TRP A 43 -10.90 6.58 -10.66
CA TRP A 43 -12.21 6.12 -11.11
C TRP A 43 -12.59 6.69 -12.47
N SER A 44 -12.26 7.95 -12.73
CA SER A 44 -12.47 8.59 -14.03
C SER A 44 -11.62 7.89 -15.10
N GLU A 45 -10.37 7.60 -14.81
CA GLU A 45 -9.46 6.85 -15.69
C GLU A 45 -9.96 5.42 -15.95
N MET A 46 -10.46 4.72 -14.92
CA MET A 46 -11.07 3.41 -15.11
C MET A 46 -12.23 3.44 -16.08
N ALA A 47 -13.09 4.44 -15.99
CA ALA A 47 -14.23 4.59 -16.91
C ALA A 47 -13.79 4.77 -18.36
N LEU A 48 -12.66 5.46 -18.59
CA LEU A 48 -12.10 5.65 -19.92
C LEU A 48 -11.37 4.41 -20.46
N LEU A 49 -10.81 3.60 -19.57
CA LEU A 49 -9.95 2.46 -19.93
C LEU A 49 -10.66 1.10 -19.87
N ILE A 50 -11.96 1.09 -19.53
CA ILE A 50 -12.70 -0.14 -19.24
C ILE A 50 -12.71 -1.15 -20.41
N ASP A 51 -12.64 -0.65 -21.63
CA ASP A 51 -12.62 -1.47 -22.85
C ASP A 51 -11.19 -1.61 -23.44
N GLN A 52 -10.14 -1.11 -22.73
CA GLN A 52 -8.76 -1.18 -23.19
C GLN A 52 -8.01 -2.31 -22.48
N PRO A 53 -7.34 -3.21 -23.19
CA PRO A 53 -6.52 -4.24 -22.58
C PRO A 53 -5.31 -3.62 -21.83
N TYR A 54 -5.09 -4.07 -20.61
CA TYR A 54 -3.93 -3.65 -19.82
C TYR A 54 -2.59 -3.81 -20.53
N GLU A 55 -2.47 -4.86 -21.34
CA GLU A 55 -1.27 -5.19 -22.11
C GLU A 55 -0.93 -4.12 -23.16
N ARG A 56 -1.86 -3.25 -23.49
CA ARG A 56 -1.68 -2.12 -24.41
C ARG A 56 -1.31 -0.82 -23.71
N ASP A 57 -1.34 -0.79 -22.37
CA ASP A 57 -0.89 0.39 -21.62
C ASP A 57 0.62 0.37 -21.45
N PRO A 58 1.39 1.21 -22.18
CA PRO A 58 2.86 1.24 -22.08
C PRO A 58 3.35 1.54 -20.66
N ALA A 59 2.63 2.37 -19.90
CA ALA A 59 2.98 2.71 -18.53
C ALA A 59 2.82 1.52 -17.59
N GLY A 60 1.74 0.74 -17.75
CA GLY A 60 1.52 -0.48 -16.99
C GLY A 60 2.57 -1.55 -17.27
N VAL A 61 2.92 -1.76 -18.53
CA VAL A 61 3.97 -2.70 -18.94
C VAL A 61 5.34 -2.26 -18.40
N SER A 62 5.68 -0.98 -18.51
CA SER A 62 6.92 -0.42 -17.97
C SER A 62 6.99 -0.57 -16.45
N PHE A 63 5.91 -0.27 -15.74
CA PHE A 63 5.83 -0.44 -14.30
C PHE A 63 6.02 -1.89 -13.88
N ALA A 64 5.36 -2.84 -14.55
CA ALA A 64 5.49 -4.26 -14.24
C ALA A 64 6.94 -4.76 -14.40
N ARG A 65 7.63 -4.30 -15.45
CA ARG A 65 9.06 -4.62 -15.68
C ARG A 65 9.95 -4.02 -14.59
N SER A 66 9.78 -2.74 -14.29
CA SER A 66 10.55 -2.05 -13.25
C SER A 66 10.35 -2.69 -11.88
N ARG A 67 9.10 -3.05 -11.55
CA ARG A 67 8.76 -3.76 -10.33
C ARG A 67 9.51 -5.09 -10.21
N ALA A 68 9.51 -5.90 -11.27
CA ALA A 68 10.21 -7.17 -11.27
C ALA A 68 11.73 -7.00 -11.06
N THR A 69 12.32 -5.98 -11.70
CA THR A 69 13.74 -5.65 -11.52
C THR A 69 14.06 -5.27 -10.09
N VAL A 70 13.26 -4.41 -9.47
CA VAL A 70 13.47 -3.98 -8.08
C VAL A 70 13.31 -5.15 -7.11
N ILE A 71 12.32 -6.02 -7.30
CA ILE A 71 12.15 -7.21 -6.46
C ILE A 71 13.37 -8.14 -6.57
N ALA A 72 13.92 -8.33 -7.77
CA ALA A 72 15.13 -9.13 -7.97
C ALA A 72 16.36 -8.52 -7.27
N GLN A 73 16.53 -7.20 -7.35
CA GLN A 73 17.59 -6.49 -6.62
C GLN A 73 17.45 -6.61 -5.10
N LEU A 74 16.22 -6.46 -4.59
CA LEU A 74 15.95 -6.68 -3.17
C LEU A 74 16.28 -8.12 -2.75
N ALA A 75 15.86 -9.11 -3.53
CA ALA A 75 16.15 -10.52 -3.23
C ALA A 75 17.66 -10.78 -3.15
N GLU A 76 18.43 -10.18 -4.04
CA GLU A 76 19.90 -10.29 -4.01
C GLU A 76 20.50 -9.59 -2.78
N THR A 77 20.00 -8.40 -2.40
CA THR A 77 20.39 -7.71 -1.17
C THR A 77 20.10 -8.57 0.06
N PHE A 78 18.89 -9.12 0.16
CA PHE A 78 18.52 -10.01 1.26
C PHE A 78 19.44 -11.22 1.37
N ARG A 79 19.82 -11.79 0.22
CA ARG A 79 20.73 -12.94 0.17
C ARG A 79 22.14 -12.59 0.63
N ILE A 80 22.72 -11.48 0.12
CA ILE A 80 24.09 -11.04 0.42
C ILE A 80 24.21 -10.65 1.89
N GLU A 81 23.29 -9.82 2.36
CA GLU A 81 23.27 -9.25 3.71
C GLU A 81 22.65 -10.21 4.74
N ARG A 82 22.14 -11.37 4.31
CA ARG A 82 21.46 -12.36 5.16
C ARG A 82 20.32 -11.77 5.96
N LEU A 83 19.49 -10.94 5.31
CA LEU A 83 18.39 -10.24 5.97
C LEU A 83 17.17 -11.15 6.10
N ASP A 84 16.49 -11.03 7.21
CA ASP A 84 15.17 -11.63 7.46
C ASP A 84 14.04 -10.68 7.12
N ALA A 85 14.27 -9.39 7.29
CA ALA A 85 13.37 -8.30 6.94
C ALA A 85 14.15 -6.98 6.80
N MET A 86 13.58 -6.05 6.05
CA MET A 86 13.94 -4.63 6.17
C MET A 86 12.99 -3.96 7.16
N VAL A 87 13.49 -2.97 7.88
CA VAL A 87 12.70 -2.22 8.86
C VAL A 87 12.82 -0.73 8.58
N TYR A 88 11.67 -0.04 8.59
CA TYR A 88 11.65 1.42 8.43
C TYR A 88 10.42 2.04 9.12
N PRO A 89 10.44 3.34 9.42
CA PRO A 89 9.25 4.03 9.91
C PRO A 89 8.16 4.03 8.85
N THR A 90 6.98 3.49 9.14
CA THR A 90 5.84 3.49 8.22
C THR A 90 5.42 4.91 7.86
N MET A 91 5.38 5.78 8.87
CA MET A 91 5.15 7.21 8.73
C MET A 91 6.28 7.96 9.42
N PRO A 92 6.89 8.96 8.79
CA PRO A 92 8.02 9.72 9.36
C PRO A 92 7.57 10.80 10.37
N PHE A 93 6.29 10.89 10.64
CA PHE A 93 5.70 11.89 11.54
C PHE A 93 4.52 11.28 12.30
N PRO A 94 4.18 11.83 13.48
CA PRO A 94 2.99 11.42 14.22
C PRO A 94 1.70 11.76 13.44
N ALA A 95 0.61 11.11 13.80
CA ALA A 95 -0.70 11.41 13.21
C ALA A 95 -1.04 12.89 13.43
N PRO A 96 -1.38 13.66 12.37
CA PRO A 96 -1.83 15.03 12.53
C PRO A 96 -3.20 15.06 13.21
N ARG A 97 -3.52 16.15 13.91
CA ARG A 97 -4.88 16.34 14.42
C ARG A 97 -5.84 16.55 13.24
N ALA A 98 -7.09 16.17 13.42
CA ALA A 98 -8.13 16.27 12.38
C ALA A 98 -8.34 17.70 11.85
N VAL A 99 -7.99 18.72 12.65
CA VAL A 99 -8.10 20.14 12.29
C VAL A 99 -6.84 20.68 11.60
N ASP A 100 -5.75 19.95 11.62
CA ASP A 100 -4.51 20.38 11.02
C ASP A 100 -4.51 20.03 9.53
N ALA A 101 -3.84 20.84 8.72
CA ALA A 101 -3.59 20.48 7.32
C ALA A 101 -2.75 19.21 7.28
N TRP A 102 -3.06 18.31 6.33
CA TRP A 102 -2.25 17.13 6.11
C TRP A 102 -0.81 17.56 5.76
N PRO A 103 0.20 17.06 6.47
CA PRO A 103 1.57 17.46 6.20
C PRO A 103 1.97 17.09 4.76
N ASP A 104 2.57 18.02 4.03
CA ASP A 104 3.14 17.76 2.71
C ASP A 104 4.45 16.99 2.85
N VAL A 105 4.36 15.77 3.28
CA VAL A 105 5.50 14.88 3.47
C VAL A 105 5.34 13.62 2.64
N ARG A 106 6.42 13.22 2.01
CA ARG A 106 6.49 11.96 1.32
C ARG A 106 6.46 10.84 2.36
N THR A 107 5.44 10.00 2.27
CA THR A 107 5.33 8.83 3.12
C THR A 107 6.37 7.78 2.71
N THR A 108 6.83 7.01 3.68
CA THR A 108 7.69 5.85 3.43
C THR A 108 6.88 4.61 3.02
N LEU A 109 5.57 4.74 2.89
CA LEU A 109 4.66 3.70 2.39
C LEU A 109 4.97 3.35 0.92
N GLY A 110 6.04 2.60 0.71
CA GLY A 110 6.49 2.38 -0.65
C GLY A 110 6.59 0.91 -1.02
N TYR A 111 7.30 0.14 -0.26
CA TYR A 111 7.69 -1.20 -0.68
C TYR A 111 6.49 -2.15 -0.81
N GLY A 112 5.68 -2.28 0.22
CA GLY A 112 4.50 -3.14 0.18
C GLY A 112 3.52 -2.73 -0.93
N ASN A 113 3.14 -1.45 -0.97
CA ASN A 113 2.16 -0.93 -1.93
C ASN A 113 2.66 -0.92 -3.39
N TRP A 114 3.93 -0.51 -3.61
CA TRP A 114 4.46 -0.36 -4.96
C TRP A 114 4.95 -1.67 -5.55
N LEU A 115 5.57 -2.51 -4.72
CA LEU A 115 6.14 -3.77 -5.17
C LEU A 115 5.17 -4.94 -4.98
N GLY A 116 4.10 -4.78 -4.18
CA GLY A 116 3.19 -5.86 -3.84
C GLY A 116 3.91 -7.00 -3.13
N ILE A 117 4.83 -6.65 -2.23
CA ILE A 117 5.55 -7.59 -1.37
C ILE A 117 4.99 -7.52 0.05
N PRO A 118 5.17 -8.56 0.86
CA PRO A 118 4.68 -8.60 2.24
C PRO A 118 5.23 -7.46 3.09
N GLU A 119 4.34 -6.79 3.81
CA GLU A 119 4.66 -5.73 4.76
C GLU A 119 3.73 -5.83 5.97
N VAL A 120 4.29 -5.73 7.17
CA VAL A 120 3.56 -5.70 8.44
C VAL A 120 3.96 -4.46 9.21
N SER A 121 2.99 -3.68 9.63
CA SER A 121 3.20 -2.46 10.41
C SER A 121 2.78 -2.68 11.85
N VAL A 122 3.62 -2.27 12.79
CA VAL A 122 3.40 -2.39 14.24
C VAL A 122 3.61 -1.04 14.93
N PRO A 123 2.89 -0.77 16.04
CA PRO A 123 3.03 0.48 16.78
C PRO A 123 4.46 0.72 17.30
N SER A 124 4.96 1.94 17.16
CA SER A 124 6.25 2.37 17.71
C SER A 124 6.13 3.04 19.08
N GLY A 125 4.92 3.26 19.58
CA GLY A 125 4.61 3.83 20.89
C GLY A 125 3.91 5.18 20.80
N MET A 126 3.97 5.93 21.90
CA MET A 126 3.39 7.26 22.02
C MET A 126 4.48 8.32 21.95
N GLY A 127 4.17 9.44 21.33
CA GLY A 127 4.99 10.65 21.35
C GLY A 127 4.89 11.39 22.69
N ALA A 128 5.76 12.39 22.86
CA ALA A 128 5.75 13.23 24.06
C ALA A 128 4.46 14.04 24.25
N ASP A 129 3.73 14.24 23.18
CA ASP A 129 2.42 14.94 23.13
C ASP A 129 1.24 14.02 23.45
N GLY A 130 1.48 12.75 23.78
CA GLY A 130 0.45 11.75 24.03
C GLY A 130 -0.25 11.22 22.79
N MET A 131 0.20 11.60 21.59
CA MET A 131 -0.30 11.07 20.33
C MET A 131 0.49 9.83 19.90
N PRO A 132 -0.09 8.92 19.10
CA PRO A 132 0.67 7.81 18.54
C PRO A 132 1.91 8.31 17.78
N ALA A 133 3.09 7.80 18.14
CA ALA A 133 4.36 8.21 17.54
C ALA A 133 4.57 7.69 16.12
N GLY A 134 3.60 6.96 15.58
CA GLY A 134 3.67 6.31 14.29
C GLY A 134 3.86 4.80 14.41
N ASN A 135 4.32 4.19 13.33
CA ASN A 135 4.50 2.75 13.22
C ASN A 135 5.86 2.40 12.64
N ILE A 136 6.29 1.19 12.88
CA ILE A 136 7.45 0.56 12.24
C ILE A 136 6.93 -0.51 11.29
N SER A 137 7.37 -0.49 10.04
CA SER A 137 7.10 -1.51 9.05
C SER A 137 8.23 -2.53 8.97
N PHE A 138 7.84 -3.81 8.93
CA PHE A 138 8.70 -4.93 8.56
C PHE A 138 8.33 -5.35 7.14
N VAL A 139 9.29 -5.37 6.25
CA VAL A 139 9.09 -5.72 4.83
C VAL A 139 9.96 -6.91 4.48
N GLY A 140 9.41 -7.84 3.74
CA GLY A 140 10.10 -9.04 3.29
C GLY A 140 9.88 -9.37 1.82
N LEU A 141 10.53 -10.42 1.37
CA LEU A 141 10.39 -10.91 0.01
C LEU A 141 9.02 -11.62 -0.19
N PRO A 142 8.57 -11.80 -1.43
CA PRO A 142 7.36 -12.56 -1.71
C PRO A 142 7.35 -13.92 -1.02
N GLY A 143 6.26 -14.24 -0.31
CA GLY A 143 6.10 -15.48 0.44
C GLY A 143 6.69 -15.49 1.87
N SER A 144 7.21 -14.35 2.35
CA SER A 144 7.75 -14.21 3.71
C SER A 144 6.71 -13.83 4.78
N ASP A 145 5.42 -13.86 4.46
CA ASP A 145 4.32 -13.37 5.31
C ASP A 145 4.39 -13.95 6.73
N ALA A 146 4.49 -15.27 6.86
CA ALA A 146 4.54 -15.93 8.17
C ALA A 146 5.76 -15.51 9.00
N ARG A 147 6.92 -15.29 8.34
CA ARG A 147 8.13 -14.83 9.00
C ARG A 147 7.99 -13.39 9.48
N LEU A 148 7.43 -12.51 8.66
CA LEU A 148 7.19 -11.12 9.04
C LEU A 148 6.21 -11.02 10.21
N LEU A 149 5.14 -11.80 10.21
CA LEU A 149 4.22 -11.87 11.34
C LEU A 149 4.92 -12.33 12.62
N ALA A 150 5.81 -13.31 12.53
CA ALA A 150 6.59 -13.78 13.68
C ALA A 150 7.54 -12.70 14.22
N LEU A 151 8.22 -11.96 13.32
CA LEU A 151 9.11 -10.85 13.71
C LEU A 151 8.32 -9.69 14.33
N ALA A 152 7.21 -9.30 13.73
CA ALA A 152 6.32 -8.26 14.23
C ALA A 152 5.78 -8.62 15.62
N HIS A 153 5.31 -9.85 15.81
CA HIS A 153 4.84 -10.35 17.10
C HIS A 153 5.95 -10.35 18.15
N ALA A 154 7.16 -10.80 17.80
CA ALA A 154 8.31 -10.77 18.71
C ALA A 154 8.65 -9.33 19.13
N TYR A 155 8.61 -8.38 18.18
CA TYR A 155 8.80 -6.96 18.45
C TYR A 155 7.73 -6.42 19.41
N GLU A 156 6.44 -6.67 19.14
CA GLU A 156 5.35 -6.20 20.02
C GLU A 156 5.48 -6.73 21.44
N ARG A 157 5.77 -8.01 21.58
CA ARG A 157 5.98 -8.63 22.91
C ARG A 157 7.16 -8.03 23.68
N GLN A 158 8.25 -7.73 22.98
CA GLN A 158 9.47 -7.19 23.58
C GLN A 158 9.35 -5.69 23.87
N SER A 159 8.83 -4.93 22.91
CA SER A 159 8.76 -3.47 23.00
C SER A 159 7.62 -2.97 23.89
N ARG A 160 6.50 -3.70 23.93
CA ARG A 160 5.25 -3.32 24.63
C ARG A 160 4.79 -1.90 24.28
N ARG A 161 4.95 -1.51 23.01
CA ARG A 161 4.66 -0.14 22.52
C ARG A 161 3.20 0.07 22.13
N PHE A 162 2.41 -0.99 22.05
CA PHE A 162 0.97 -0.84 21.85
C PHE A 162 0.31 -0.29 23.10
N VAL A 163 -0.40 0.81 22.95
CA VAL A 163 -1.23 1.42 23.98
C VAL A 163 -2.65 1.47 23.45
N ALA A 164 -3.59 0.82 24.13
CA ALA A 164 -5.00 0.90 23.75
C ALA A 164 -5.51 2.34 23.96
N PRO A 165 -6.40 2.84 23.07
CA PRO A 165 -7.04 4.12 23.28
C PRO A 165 -7.78 4.13 24.63
N ALA A 166 -7.73 5.25 25.35
CA ALA A 166 -8.58 5.45 26.49
C ALA A 166 -10.04 5.49 26.00
N GLY A 167 -10.91 4.68 26.62
CA GLY A 167 -12.33 4.64 26.31
C GLY A 167 -13.06 5.88 26.81
#